data_d30daa1e519b090564568fe64fb9d5f4
#
_entry.id   d30daa1e519b090564568fe64fb9d5f4
#
_cell.length_a   1.000
_cell.length_b   1.000
_cell.length_c   1.000
_cell.angle_alpha   90.00
_cell.angle_beta   90.00
_cell.angle_gamma   90.00
#
_symmetry.space_group_name_H-M   'P 1'
#
loop_
_entity.id
_entity.type
_entity.pdbx_description
1 polymer ?
#
loop_
_entity_poly.entity_id
_entity_poly.type
_entity_poly.pdbx_seq_one_letter_code
_entity_poly.pdbx_strand_id
1 'polypeptide(L)'
;MLSIHHIFDTIDMIDKRHLDIRTITMGISLLDCVSEDPKRCCEKIYDKICRRAQHLVRTGEEIQGEFGIPIVNKRIAVTPMALVASGCNTEDYVPFAHAMDRAAKTCGVDFIGGYSALVQKGFAHGDELLLRAIPQALAETDIVCSSVNVGSTKAGINMDAVARMGRIIKETAHLTRDTDGLGCAKLVVFCNAVEDNPFMAGAFHGVGEADSVINVGVSGPGVVHHALRSCKDQPFDVVAETIKKTAFQITRVGQMVATEASRRLDTPFGIVDLSLAPTPAIGDSVARILEEMGLSVCGTHGTTAALALLNDAVKKGGVMASSHVGGLSGAFIPVSEDEGMIAAALDGTLTLDKLEAMTCVCSVGLDMIAVPGSTTAETISAIIADEAAVGMVNSKTTAVRIIPVEGKNVGDMVELGGLLGSAPVMPVHEAASTDFIARGGRIPAPLQSLKN
;
A
#
# COMPACT_ATOMS: atom_id res chain seq x y z
N MET A 1 34.25 -3.61 9.08
CA MET A 1 34.66 -2.26 9.53
C MET A 1 34.02 -1.27 8.57
N LEU A 2 33.09 -0.40 9.04
CA LEU A 2 32.53 0.66 8.21
C LEU A 2 33.63 1.63 7.84
N SER A 3 33.86 1.86 6.55
CA SER A 3 34.85 2.88 6.13
C SER A 3 34.25 4.27 6.36
N ILE A 4 35.10 5.26 6.57
CA ILE A 4 34.63 6.67 6.69
C ILE A 4 33.81 7.10 5.49
N HIS A 5 34.10 6.60 4.29
CA HIS A 5 33.31 6.82 3.09
C HIS A 5 31.85 6.34 3.25
N HIS A 6 31.62 5.15 3.79
CA HIS A 6 30.26 4.63 3.99
C HIS A 6 29.44 5.46 4.98
N ILE A 7 30.10 6.08 5.97
CA ILE A 7 29.43 6.97 6.93
C ILE A 7 28.99 8.25 6.23
N PHE A 8 29.88 8.88 5.46
CA PHE A 8 29.53 10.08 4.69
C PHE A 8 28.48 9.81 3.63
N ASP A 9 28.54 8.68 2.94
CA ASP A 9 27.50 8.28 1.97
C ASP A 9 26.12 8.14 2.64
N THR A 10 26.07 7.55 3.85
CA THR A 10 24.81 7.41 4.58
C THR A 10 24.25 8.76 5.02
N ILE A 11 25.10 9.66 5.52
CA ILE A 11 24.68 11.03 5.89
C ILE A 11 24.15 11.77 4.66
N ASP A 12 24.83 11.67 3.54
CA ASP A 12 24.45 12.33 2.30
C ASP A 12 23.13 11.76 1.73
N MET A 13 22.89 10.45 1.88
CA MET A 13 21.60 9.82 1.52
C MET A 13 20.44 10.40 2.35
N ILE A 14 20.66 10.66 3.63
CA ILE A 14 19.61 11.21 4.53
C ILE A 14 19.40 12.69 4.25
N ASP A 15 20.48 13.50 4.32
CA ASP A 15 20.37 14.96 4.29
C ASP A 15 20.00 15.54 2.93
N LYS A 16 20.43 14.87 1.82
CA LYS A 16 20.31 15.44 0.48
C LYS A 16 19.51 14.62 -0.51
N ARG A 17 19.23 13.34 -0.21
CA ARG A 17 18.67 12.40 -1.19
C ARG A 17 17.37 11.75 -0.73
N HIS A 18 16.74 12.31 0.31
CA HIS A 18 15.43 11.88 0.80
C HIS A 18 15.33 10.40 1.22
N LEU A 19 16.41 9.83 1.80
CA LEU A 19 16.31 8.53 2.46
C LEU A 19 15.47 8.68 3.73
N ASP A 20 14.38 7.94 3.81
CA ASP A 20 13.55 7.89 5.02
C ASP A 20 13.21 6.47 5.45
N ILE A 21 12.90 6.31 6.72
CA ILE A 21 12.10 5.20 7.21
C ILE A 21 10.65 5.63 7.05
N ARG A 22 10.00 5.09 6.01
CA ARG A 22 8.63 5.47 5.71
C ARG A 22 7.67 5.11 6.83
N THR A 23 7.92 3.96 7.49
CA THR A 23 7.09 3.55 8.61
C THR A 23 7.78 2.55 9.53
N ILE A 24 7.50 2.65 10.83
CA ILE A 24 7.60 1.52 11.77
C ILE A 24 6.16 1.07 12.03
N THR A 25 5.83 -0.15 11.66
CA THR A 25 4.49 -0.71 11.80
C THR A 25 4.51 -1.87 12.80
N MET A 26 3.67 -1.78 13.82
CA MET A 26 3.45 -2.89 14.76
C MET A 26 2.25 -3.73 14.30
N GLY A 27 2.52 -4.97 13.93
CA GLY A 27 1.47 -5.98 13.74
C GLY A 27 0.99 -6.51 15.08
N ILE A 28 -0.34 -6.63 15.27
CA ILE A 28 -0.96 -7.09 16.52
C ILE A 28 -2.07 -8.09 16.19
N SER A 29 -1.95 -9.32 16.68
CA SER A 29 -3.03 -10.30 16.60
C SER A 29 -4.17 -9.91 17.56
N LEU A 30 -5.39 -9.93 17.08
CA LEU A 30 -6.60 -9.67 17.85
C LEU A 30 -7.48 -10.92 18.06
N LEU A 31 -6.95 -12.11 17.73
CA LEU A 31 -7.72 -13.36 17.82
C LEU A 31 -8.20 -13.70 19.23
N ASP A 32 -7.46 -13.30 20.27
CA ASP A 32 -7.85 -13.46 21.68
C ASP A 32 -8.85 -12.39 22.18
N CYS A 33 -9.17 -11.40 21.33
CA CYS A 33 -10.16 -10.38 21.65
C CYS A 33 -11.60 -10.81 21.33
N VAL A 34 -11.80 -11.91 20.61
CA VAL A 34 -13.14 -12.42 20.24
C VAL A 34 -14.03 -12.56 21.48
N SER A 35 -15.31 -12.19 21.33
CA SER A 35 -16.34 -12.27 22.36
C SER A 35 -17.72 -12.28 21.68
N GLU A 36 -18.69 -13.01 22.24
CA GLU A 36 -20.08 -12.95 21.77
C GLU A 36 -20.71 -11.57 21.97
N ASP A 37 -20.32 -10.86 23.04
CA ASP A 37 -20.72 -9.48 23.30
C ASP A 37 -19.85 -8.49 22.50
N PRO A 38 -20.41 -7.74 21.55
CA PRO A 38 -19.67 -6.80 20.71
C PRO A 38 -19.03 -5.66 21.51
N LYS A 39 -19.65 -5.18 22.58
CA LYS A 39 -19.06 -4.12 23.42
C LYS A 39 -17.81 -4.64 24.11
N ARG A 40 -17.88 -5.83 24.69
CA ARG A 40 -16.71 -6.46 25.33
C ARG A 40 -15.61 -6.77 24.31
N CYS A 41 -15.96 -7.16 23.09
CA CYS A 41 -14.99 -7.37 22.03
C CYS A 41 -14.28 -6.03 21.68
N CYS A 42 -15.02 -4.95 21.48
CA CYS A 42 -14.45 -3.61 21.23
C CYS A 42 -13.55 -3.13 22.38
N GLU A 43 -13.92 -3.37 23.63
CA GLU A 43 -13.10 -3.04 24.81
C GLU A 43 -11.78 -3.83 24.80
N LYS A 44 -11.83 -5.14 24.55
CA LYS A 44 -10.63 -5.99 24.47
C LYS A 44 -9.70 -5.56 23.33
N ILE A 45 -10.26 -5.20 22.16
CA ILE A 45 -9.52 -4.67 21.01
C ILE A 45 -8.79 -3.40 21.42
N TYR A 46 -9.51 -2.43 21.99
CA TYR A 46 -8.94 -1.17 22.46
C TYR A 46 -7.81 -1.39 23.46
N ASP A 47 -8.08 -2.18 24.51
CA ASP A 47 -7.11 -2.43 25.58
C ASP A 47 -5.86 -3.16 25.07
N LYS A 48 -6.01 -4.14 24.17
CA LYS A 48 -4.87 -4.88 23.62
C LYS A 48 -3.99 -3.98 22.75
N ILE A 49 -4.60 -3.20 21.86
CA ILE A 49 -3.86 -2.26 20.99
C ILE A 49 -3.11 -1.25 21.86
N CYS A 50 -3.80 -0.59 22.80
CA CYS A 50 -3.16 0.41 23.67
C CYS A 50 -2.02 -0.19 24.49
N ARG A 51 -2.20 -1.37 25.07
CA ARG A 51 -1.15 -2.05 25.86
C ARG A 51 0.07 -2.43 25.01
N ARG A 52 -0.13 -2.92 23.76
CA ARG A 52 0.97 -3.34 22.91
C ARG A 52 1.71 -2.15 22.29
N ALA A 53 1.00 -1.15 21.82
CA ALA A 53 1.57 -0.05 21.05
C ALA A 53 1.88 1.22 21.89
N GLN A 54 1.69 1.21 23.22
CA GLN A 54 1.86 2.38 24.08
C GLN A 54 3.22 3.10 23.96
N HIS A 55 4.26 2.40 23.54
CA HIS A 55 5.61 2.94 23.42
C HIS A 55 6.07 3.08 21.95
N LEU A 56 5.24 2.71 20.97
CA LEU A 56 5.63 2.67 19.55
C LEU A 56 6.07 4.04 19.03
N VAL A 57 5.25 5.07 19.24
CA VAL A 57 5.53 6.42 18.74
C VAL A 57 6.77 6.99 19.39
N ARG A 58 6.84 6.96 20.72
CA ARG A 58 7.99 7.44 21.47
C ARG A 58 9.28 6.74 21.05
N THR A 59 9.24 5.42 20.90
CA THR A 59 10.42 4.64 20.44
C THR A 59 10.86 5.06 19.05
N GLY A 60 9.93 5.28 18.13
CA GLY A 60 10.23 5.80 16.80
C GLY A 60 10.90 7.18 16.84
N GLU A 61 10.39 8.09 17.68
CA GLU A 61 10.97 9.43 17.86
C GLU A 61 12.37 9.40 18.48
N GLU A 62 12.59 8.54 19.48
CA GLU A 62 13.90 8.34 20.10
C GLU A 62 14.93 7.80 19.09
N ILE A 63 14.55 6.78 18.29
CA ILE A 63 15.42 6.23 17.24
C ILE A 63 15.73 7.29 16.19
N GLN A 64 14.73 8.05 15.73
CA GLN A 64 14.91 9.16 14.80
C GLN A 64 15.92 10.18 15.35
N GLY A 65 15.77 10.59 16.61
CA GLY A 65 16.66 11.56 17.25
C GLY A 65 18.10 11.07 17.41
N GLU A 66 18.27 9.78 17.74
CA GLU A 66 19.60 9.18 17.96
C GLU A 66 20.33 8.85 16.65
N PHE A 67 19.61 8.38 15.63
CA PHE A 67 20.22 7.96 14.36
C PHE A 67 20.26 9.08 13.32
N GLY A 68 19.52 10.17 13.54
CA GLY A 68 19.37 11.25 12.56
C GLY A 68 18.61 10.85 11.29
N ILE A 69 17.88 9.73 11.31
CA ILE A 69 17.14 9.19 10.17
C ILE A 69 15.65 9.53 10.35
N PRO A 70 15.01 10.23 9.42
CA PRO A 70 13.58 10.52 9.51
C PRO A 70 12.75 9.24 9.57
N ILE A 71 11.82 9.15 10.54
CA ILE A 71 10.82 8.08 10.65
C ILE A 71 9.46 8.72 10.48
N VAL A 72 8.95 8.68 9.25
CA VAL A 72 7.82 9.50 8.81
C VAL A 72 6.52 9.08 9.46
N ASN A 73 6.22 7.77 9.50
CA ASN A 73 5.00 7.24 10.10
C ASN A 73 5.28 6.18 11.16
N LYS A 74 4.40 6.09 12.13
CA LYS A 74 4.27 4.99 13.10
C LYS A 74 2.87 4.43 12.92
N ARG A 75 2.75 3.15 12.60
CA ARG A 75 1.47 2.52 12.20
C ARG A 75 1.18 1.28 13.01
N ILE A 76 -0.07 0.87 13.00
CA ILE A 76 -0.53 -0.41 13.54
C ILE A 76 -1.22 -1.18 12.41
N ALA A 77 -0.99 -2.49 12.35
CA ALA A 77 -1.75 -3.41 11.52
C ALA A 77 -2.34 -4.50 12.42
N VAL A 78 -3.62 -4.78 12.30
CA VAL A 78 -4.27 -5.79 13.14
C VAL A 78 -4.82 -6.95 12.30
N THR A 79 -5.15 -8.05 12.96
CA THR A 79 -5.86 -9.19 12.34
C THR A 79 -7.08 -8.70 11.57
N PRO A 80 -7.37 -9.23 10.36
CA PRO A 80 -8.55 -8.85 9.60
C PRO A 80 -9.81 -8.86 10.46
N MET A 81 -10.45 -7.70 10.59
CA MET A 81 -11.56 -7.48 11.51
C MET A 81 -12.76 -8.37 11.21
N ALA A 82 -12.97 -8.75 9.93
CA ALA A 82 -14.01 -9.70 9.56
C ALA A 82 -13.89 -11.04 10.33
N LEU A 83 -12.67 -11.49 10.61
CA LEU A 83 -12.43 -12.73 11.39
C LEU A 83 -12.71 -12.53 12.89
N VAL A 84 -12.28 -11.42 13.44
CA VAL A 84 -12.42 -11.11 14.88
C VAL A 84 -13.88 -10.86 15.23
N ALA A 85 -14.56 -10.02 14.43
CA ALA A 85 -15.96 -9.65 14.67
C ALA A 85 -16.96 -10.76 14.36
N SER A 86 -16.58 -11.78 13.57
CA SER A 86 -17.46 -12.91 13.22
C SER A 86 -17.96 -13.71 14.42
N GLY A 87 -17.25 -13.66 15.53
CA GLY A 87 -17.67 -14.29 16.79
C GLY A 87 -18.64 -13.46 17.64
N CYS A 88 -19.00 -12.25 17.20
CA CYS A 88 -19.88 -11.36 17.96
C CYS A 88 -21.35 -11.47 17.48
N ASN A 89 -22.29 -11.39 18.44
CA ASN A 89 -23.71 -11.35 18.14
C ASN A 89 -24.15 -9.93 17.74
N THR A 90 -23.76 -9.49 16.56
CA THR A 90 -24.13 -8.19 16.00
C THR A 90 -24.13 -8.22 14.46
N GLU A 91 -24.97 -7.40 13.86
CA GLU A 91 -24.96 -7.14 12.41
C GLU A 91 -24.28 -5.81 12.06
N ASP A 92 -23.95 -4.99 13.07
CA ASP A 92 -23.29 -3.70 12.91
C ASP A 92 -21.80 -3.82 13.24
N TYR A 93 -20.94 -3.59 12.23
CA TYR A 93 -19.49 -3.67 12.36
C TYR A 93 -18.79 -2.30 12.45
N VAL A 94 -19.51 -1.19 12.31
CA VAL A 94 -18.97 0.17 12.47
C VAL A 94 -18.35 0.41 13.86
N PRO A 95 -18.93 -0.09 14.98
CA PRO A 95 -18.32 0.09 16.31
C PRO A 95 -16.90 -0.48 16.46
N PHE A 96 -16.54 -1.52 15.68
CA PHE A 96 -15.16 -2.04 15.69
C PHE A 96 -14.18 -1.06 15.05
N ALA A 97 -14.58 -0.38 13.96
CA ALA A 97 -13.76 0.69 13.38
C ALA A 97 -13.56 1.83 14.37
N HIS A 98 -14.62 2.25 15.08
CA HIS A 98 -14.50 3.27 16.12
C HIS A 98 -13.57 2.85 17.27
N ALA A 99 -13.59 1.55 17.66
CA ALA A 99 -12.68 1.05 18.68
C ALA A 99 -11.22 1.10 18.21
N MET A 100 -10.97 0.74 16.94
CA MET A 100 -9.64 0.83 16.31
C MET A 100 -9.16 2.28 16.23
N ASP A 101 -10.00 3.19 15.74
CA ASP A 101 -9.68 4.62 15.59
C ASP A 101 -9.31 5.25 16.94
N ARG A 102 -10.14 5.00 17.95
CA ARG A 102 -9.90 5.48 19.31
C ARG A 102 -8.60 4.93 19.90
N ALA A 103 -8.32 3.63 19.72
CA ALA A 103 -7.09 3.02 20.20
C ALA A 103 -5.85 3.61 19.50
N ALA A 104 -5.91 3.76 18.18
CA ALA A 104 -4.84 4.33 17.38
C ALA A 104 -4.56 5.79 17.76
N LYS A 105 -5.60 6.60 17.95
CA LYS A 105 -5.47 7.98 18.45
C LYS A 105 -4.87 8.03 19.87
N THR A 106 -5.25 7.11 20.75
CA THR A 106 -4.68 7.02 22.10
C THR A 106 -3.18 6.68 22.04
N CYS A 107 -2.76 5.83 21.13
CA CYS A 107 -1.35 5.50 20.91
C CYS A 107 -0.58 6.60 20.15
N GLY A 108 -1.26 7.56 19.54
CA GLY A 108 -0.67 8.63 18.74
C GLY A 108 -0.11 8.19 17.40
N VAL A 109 -0.56 7.06 16.86
CA VAL A 109 -0.10 6.55 15.55
C VAL A 109 -0.81 7.25 14.39
N ASP A 110 -0.16 7.25 13.22
CA ASP A 110 -0.65 7.95 12.04
C ASP A 110 -1.78 7.18 11.32
N PHE A 111 -1.71 5.84 11.31
CA PHE A 111 -2.71 4.98 10.68
C PHE A 111 -2.85 3.66 11.41
N ILE A 112 -4.04 3.05 11.32
CA ILE A 112 -4.31 1.68 11.72
C ILE A 112 -5.01 0.93 10.60
N GLY A 113 -4.39 -0.16 10.13
CA GLY A 113 -4.95 -1.09 9.14
C GLY A 113 -5.52 -2.34 9.79
N GLY A 114 -6.28 -3.12 8.99
CA GLY A 114 -6.87 -4.37 9.42
C GLY A 114 -8.40 -4.33 9.56
N TYR A 115 -9.06 -3.22 9.22
CA TYR A 115 -10.50 -3.24 9.00
C TYR A 115 -10.79 -3.92 7.64
N SER A 116 -10.52 -5.23 7.57
CA SER A 116 -10.26 -5.97 6.34
C SER A 116 -11.04 -7.28 6.27
N ALA A 117 -11.27 -7.76 5.02
CA ALA A 117 -11.86 -9.06 4.71
C ALA A 117 -11.06 -9.81 3.64
N LEU A 118 -11.01 -11.14 3.74
CA LEU A 118 -10.30 -12.03 2.82
C LEU A 118 -11.31 -12.91 2.08
N VAL A 119 -11.82 -12.42 0.95
CA VAL A 119 -12.97 -13.01 0.25
C VAL A 119 -12.63 -13.67 -1.08
N GLN A 120 -11.35 -13.95 -1.34
CA GLN A 120 -10.88 -14.54 -2.59
C GLN A 120 -11.49 -15.94 -2.90
N LYS A 121 -12.02 -16.62 -1.90
CA LYS A 121 -12.68 -17.94 -2.06
C LYS A 121 -14.19 -17.92 -1.88
N GLY A 122 -14.76 -16.80 -1.48
CA GLY A 122 -16.18 -16.63 -1.16
C GLY A 122 -16.33 -15.80 0.10
N PHE A 123 -17.56 -15.67 0.57
CA PHE A 123 -17.91 -14.87 1.73
C PHE A 123 -18.28 -15.76 2.92
N ALA A 124 -17.70 -15.49 4.08
CA ALA A 124 -18.29 -15.87 5.34
C ALA A 124 -19.29 -14.80 5.81
N HIS A 125 -20.12 -15.10 6.79
CA HIS A 125 -21.10 -14.14 7.30
C HIS A 125 -20.44 -12.85 7.81
N GLY A 126 -19.33 -12.96 8.54
CA GLY A 126 -18.57 -11.79 9.03
C GLY A 126 -17.99 -10.93 7.90
N ASP A 127 -17.60 -11.56 6.77
CA ASP A 127 -17.12 -10.79 5.61
C ASP A 127 -18.24 -9.94 5.00
N GLU A 128 -19.45 -10.49 4.88
CA GLU A 128 -20.60 -9.74 4.34
C GLU A 128 -20.97 -8.54 5.21
N LEU A 129 -20.92 -8.70 6.53
CA LEU A 129 -21.18 -7.64 7.49
C LEU A 129 -20.09 -6.55 7.42
N LEU A 130 -18.81 -6.94 7.36
CA LEU A 130 -17.72 -5.99 7.23
C LEU A 130 -17.83 -5.20 5.94
N LEU A 131 -18.01 -5.86 4.80
CA LEU A 131 -18.11 -5.19 3.50
C LEU A 131 -19.21 -4.14 3.49
N ARG A 132 -20.37 -4.45 4.09
CA ARG A 132 -21.50 -3.51 4.22
C ARG A 132 -21.15 -2.30 5.08
N ALA A 133 -20.31 -2.48 6.10
CA ALA A 133 -19.94 -1.43 7.04
C ALA A 133 -18.79 -0.52 6.54
N ILE A 134 -17.99 -0.94 5.54
CA ILE A 134 -16.82 -0.18 5.06
C ILE A 134 -17.13 1.29 4.76
N PRO A 135 -18.16 1.65 3.95
CA PRO A 135 -18.38 3.04 3.59
C PRO A 135 -18.58 3.94 4.80
N GLN A 136 -19.49 3.54 5.71
CA GLN A 136 -19.76 4.30 6.92
C GLN A 136 -18.55 4.33 7.87
N ALA A 137 -17.88 3.20 8.06
CA ALA A 137 -16.71 3.12 8.92
C ALA A 137 -15.59 4.07 8.48
N LEU A 138 -15.31 4.14 7.16
CA LEU A 138 -14.29 5.05 6.62
C LEU A 138 -14.72 6.52 6.59
N ALA A 139 -16.01 6.79 6.54
CA ALA A 139 -16.55 8.15 6.64
C ALA A 139 -16.53 8.68 8.08
N GLU A 140 -16.73 7.80 9.08
CA GLU A 140 -16.85 8.19 10.50
C GLU A 140 -15.52 8.07 11.28
N THR A 141 -14.45 7.56 10.66
CA THR A 141 -13.13 7.42 11.30
C THR A 141 -12.06 8.19 10.56
N ASP A 142 -11.05 8.71 11.29
CA ASP A 142 -10.01 9.55 10.69
C ASP A 142 -8.86 8.70 10.12
N ILE A 143 -8.35 7.73 10.90
CA ILE A 143 -7.08 7.04 10.64
C ILE A 143 -7.21 5.53 10.43
N VAL A 144 -8.43 5.01 10.42
CA VAL A 144 -8.69 3.59 10.10
C VAL A 144 -8.60 3.36 8.60
N CYS A 145 -7.81 2.35 8.21
CA CYS A 145 -7.68 1.91 6.83
C CYS A 145 -8.27 0.52 6.64
N SER A 146 -8.87 0.31 5.47
CA SER A 146 -9.56 -0.93 5.10
C SER A 146 -8.96 -1.57 3.87
N SER A 147 -9.06 -2.88 3.78
CA SER A 147 -8.76 -3.61 2.56
C SER A 147 -9.62 -4.84 2.37
N VAL A 148 -9.81 -5.22 1.10
CA VAL A 148 -10.53 -6.44 0.74
C VAL A 148 -9.71 -7.21 -0.29
N ASN A 149 -9.36 -8.47 0.03
CA ASN A 149 -8.64 -9.34 -0.89
C ASN A 149 -9.65 -10.16 -1.72
N VAL A 150 -9.83 -9.80 -2.99
CA VAL A 150 -10.86 -10.37 -3.89
C VAL A 150 -10.36 -11.53 -4.75
N GLY A 151 -9.05 -11.73 -4.83
CA GLY A 151 -8.45 -12.72 -5.70
C GLY A 151 -7.12 -13.26 -5.20
N SER A 152 -6.72 -14.39 -5.75
CA SER A 152 -5.37 -14.92 -5.60
C SER A 152 -5.01 -15.87 -6.75
N THR A 153 -3.71 -16.06 -6.97
CA THR A 153 -3.21 -17.03 -7.96
C THR A 153 -3.79 -18.42 -7.72
N LYS A 154 -3.99 -18.82 -6.46
CA LYS A 154 -4.52 -20.16 -6.11
C LYS A 154 -6.04 -20.27 -6.15
N ALA A 155 -6.75 -19.17 -5.94
CA ALA A 155 -8.22 -19.17 -5.84
C ALA A 155 -8.92 -18.67 -7.10
N GLY A 156 -8.21 -17.93 -7.96
CA GLY A 156 -8.85 -17.15 -9.02
C GLY A 156 -9.39 -15.83 -8.49
N ILE A 157 -10.33 -15.22 -9.18
CA ILE A 157 -10.93 -13.94 -8.84
C ILE A 157 -12.39 -14.16 -8.45
N ASN A 158 -12.80 -13.66 -7.30
CA ASN A 158 -14.19 -13.64 -6.85
C ASN A 158 -14.91 -12.43 -7.47
N MET A 159 -15.59 -12.64 -8.62
CA MET A 159 -16.26 -11.56 -9.35
C MET A 159 -17.45 -10.97 -8.60
N ASP A 160 -18.08 -11.73 -7.70
CA ASP A 160 -19.14 -11.20 -6.82
C ASP A 160 -18.56 -10.19 -5.82
N ALA A 161 -17.34 -10.45 -5.30
CA ALA A 161 -16.64 -9.50 -4.46
C ALA A 161 -16.19 -8.27 -5.26
N VAL A 162 -15.66 -8.45 -6.46
CA VAL A 162 -15.28 -7.37 -7.37
C VAL A 162 -16.46 -6.44 -7.64
N ALA A 163 -17.64 -6.99 -7.99
CA ALA A 163 -18.86 -6.22 -8.22
C ALA A 163 -19.32 -5.46 -6.97
N ARG A 164 -19.15 -6.03 -5.77
CA ARG A 164 -19.46 -5.36 -4.51
C ARG A 164 -18.49 -4.21 -4.23
N MET A 165 -17.18 -4.40 -4.50
CA MET A 165 -16.17 -3.38 -4.24
C MET A 165 -16.38 -2.12 -5.08
N GLY A 166 -16.77 -2.23 -6.34
CA GLY A 166 -17.08 -1.05 -7.15
C GLY A 166 -18.21 -0.20 -6.53
N ARG A 167 -19.25 -0.84 -6.00
CA ARG A 167 -20.35 -0.15 -5.30
C ARG A 167 -19.90 0.45 -3.97
N ILE A 168 -19.12 -0.29 -3.19
CA ILE A 168 -18.57 0.17 -1.92
C ILE A 168 -17.67 1.41 -2.12
N ILE A 169 -16.81 1.41 -3.15
CA ILE A 169 -15.97 2.56 -3.50
C ILE A 169 -16.85 3.78 -3.87
N LYS A 170 -17.88 3.58 -4.68
CA LYS A 170 -18.83 4.68 -5.03
C LYS A 170 -19.53 5.25 -3.81
N GLU A 171 -20.02 4.38 -2.92
CA GLU A 171 -20.69 4.80 -1.69
C GLU A 171 -19.73 5.51 -0.74
N THR A 172 -18.51 4.99 -0.58
CA THR A 172 -17.45 5.63 0.22
C THR A 172 -17.11 7.02 -0.33
N ALA A 173 -16.94 7.16 -1.65
CA ALA A 173 -16.71 8.44 -2.31
C ALA A 173 -17.86 9.43 -2.04
N HIS A 174 -19.10 8.97 -2.14
CA HIS A 174 -20.28 9.80 -1.86
C HIS A 174 -20.34 10.27 -0.40
N LEU A 175 -20.12 9.37 0.55
CA LEU A 175 -20.12 9.73 1.99
C LEU A 175 -18.96 10.66 2.39
N THR A 176 -17.88 10.66 1.63
CA THR A 176 -16.70 11.50 1.89
C THR A 176 -16.47 12.58 0.81
N ARG A 177 -17.52 12.96 0.06
CA ARG A 177 -17.42 13.94 -1.03
C ARG A 177 -16.96 15.31 -0.58
N ASP A 178 -17.25 15.71 0.67
CA ASP A 178 -16.83 16.99 1.23
C ASP A 178 -15.31 17.07 1.49
N THR A 179 -14.60 15.95 1.36
CA THR A 179 -13.15 15.80 1.45
C THR A 179 -12.58 15.13 0.18
N ASP A 180 -13.17 15.45 -0.98
CA ASP A 180 -12.74 14.94 -2.29
C ASP A 180 -12.62 13.40 -2.37
N GLY A 181 -13.45 12.66 -1.61
CA GLY A 181 -13.44 11.20 -1.60
C GLY A 181 -12.32 10.57 -0.77
N LEU A 182 -11.78 11.28 0.23
CA LEU A 182 -10.65 10.83 1.07
C LEU A 182 -10.86 9.44 1.70
N GLY A 183 -12.12 9.04 1.96
CA GLY A 183 -12.42 7.68 2.42
C GLY A 183 -11.90 6.61 1.46
N CYS A 184 -11.94 6.86 0.14
CA CYS A 184 -11.42 5.93 -0.86
C CYS A 184 -9.88 5.83 -0.83
N ALA A 185 -9.17 6.87 -0.42
CA ALA A 185 -7.72 6.81 -0.23
C ALA A 185 -7.30 5.88 0.92
N LYS A 186 -8.24 5.57 1.84
CA LYS A 186 -8.06 4.64 2.96
C LYS A 186 -8.55 3.21 2.65
N LEU A 187 -9.03 2.94 1.43
CA LEU A 187 -9.59 1.66 1.00
C LEU A 187 -8.77 1.05 -0.14
N VAL A 188 -8.32 -0.17 0.04
CA VAL A 188 -7.53 -0.90 -0.96
C VAL A 188 -8.21 -2.22 -1.32
N VAL A 189 -8.32 -2.51 -2.62
CA VAL A 189 -8.76 -3.82 -3.10
C VAL A 189 -7.55 -4.60 -3.58
N PHE A 190 -7.31 -5.77 -2.98
CA PHE A 190 -6.14 -6.60 -3.27
C PHE A 190 -6.46 -7.85 -4.08
N CYS A 191 -5.48 -8.29 -4.87
CA CYS A 191 -5.28 -9.67 -5.27
C CYS A 191 -3.91 -10.15 -4.77
N ASN A 192 -3.82 -11.36 -4.22
CA ASN A 192 -2.63 -11.88 -3.55
C ASN A 192 -2.11 -10.96 -2.44
N ALA A 193 -2.98 -10.47 -1.57
CA ALA A 193 -2.58 -9.63 -0.44
C ALA A 193 -1.50 -10.33 0.40
N VAL A 194 -0.46 -9.58 0.77
CA VAL A 194 0.57 -10.04 1.72
C VAL A 194 0.16 -9.71 3.15
N GLU A 195 0.59 -10.56 4.08
CA GLU A 195 0.14 -10.55 5.48
C GLU A 195 1.05 -9.73 6.41
N ASP A 196 2.20 -9.29 5.91
CA ASP A 196 3.27 -8.60 6.64
C ASP A 196 3.58 -7.19 6.12
N ASN A 197 2.73 -6.63 5.27
CA ASN A 197 2.93 -5.34 4.61
C ASN A 197 2.91 -4.16 5.60
N PRO A 198 3.99 -3.37 5.74
CA PRO A 198 4.01 -2.20 6.61
C PRO A 198 3.56 -0.89 5.93
N PHE A 199 3.49 -0.84 4.60
CA PHE A 199 3.39 0.40 3.85
C PHE A 199 1.98 0.84 3.48
N MET A 200 1.20 -0.08 2.89
CA MET A 200 -0.07 0.28 2.28
C MET A 200 -1.11 0.69 3.31
N ALA A 201 -1.96 1.63 2.93
CA ALA A 201 -3.25 1.79 3.58
C ALA A 201 -4.01 0.45 3.52
N GLY A 202 -4.66 0.04 4.59
CA GLY A 202 -5.35 -1.24 4.64
C GLY A 202 -4.45 -2.47 4.81
N ALA A 203 -3.16 -2.31 5.11
CA ALA A 203 -2.30 -3.39 5.60
C ALA A 203 -2.97 -4.10 6.78
N PHE A 204 -2.77 -5.40 6.90
CA PHE A 204 -3.31 -6.18 8.01
C PHE A 204 -2.26 -7.15 8.56
N HIS A 205 -2.47 -7.63 9.77
CA HIS A 205 -1.63 -8.61 10.42
C HIS A 205 -2.20 -10.01 10.16
N GLY A 206 -1.42 -10.87 9.51
CA GLY A 206 -1.84 -12.20 9.12
C GLY A 206 -2.13 -13.12 10.30
N VAL A 207 -3.02 -14.08 10.09
CA VAL A 207 -3.38 -15.06 11.14
C VAL A 207 -2.26 -16.06 11.44
N GLY A 208 -1.29 -16.19 10.55
CA GLY A 208 -0.10 -17.03 10.73
C GLY A 208 1.07 -16.34 11.42
N GLU A 209 0.96 -15.03 11.65
CA GLU A 209 1.98 -14.21 12.29
C GLU A 209 2.02 -14.38 13.82
N ALA A 210 3.11 -13.89 14.44
CA ALA A 210 3.25 -13.86 15.90
C ALA A 210 2.17 -12.96 16.55
N ASP A 211 2.00 -13.05 17.89
CA ASP A 211 1.03 -12.22 18.63
C ASP A 211 1.28 -10.71 18.43
N SER A 212 2.53 -10.32 18.28
CA SER A 212 2.93 -8.99 17.79
C SER A 212 4.27 -9.06 17.08
N VAL A 213 4.49 -8.16 16.10
CA VAL A 213 5.69 -8.11 15.29
C VAL A 213 5.99 -6.66 14.88
N ILE A 214 7.27 -6.32 14.71
CA ILE A 214 7.71 -5.03 14.15
C ILE A 214 8.12 -5.23 12.69
N ASN A 215 7.43 -4.55 11.79
CA ASN A 215 7.77 -4.46 10.37
C ASN A 215 8.19 -3.02 10.04
N VAL A 216 9.23 -2.86 9.23
CA VAL A 216 9.75 -1.54 8.88
C VAL A 216 9.72 -1.35 7.38
N GLY A 217 9.15 -0.24 6.94
CA GLY A 217 9.20 0.21 5.56
C GLY A 217 10.28 1.28 5.39
N VAL A 218 11.21 1.04 4.47
CA VAL A 218 12.25 2.00 4.09
C VAL A 218 12.08 2.42 2.64
N SER A 219 12.27 3.72 2.37
CA SER A 219 12.10 4.28 1.04
C SER A 219 13.27 5.20 0.66
N GLY A 220 13.43 5.48 -0.60
CA GLY A 220 14.48 6.37 -1.10
C GLY A 220 14.52 6.44 -2.63
N PRO A 221 13.41 6.82 -3.31
CA PRO A 221 13.42 7.11 -4.75
C PRO A 221 14.48 8.15 -5.09
N GLY A 222 14.59 9.23 -4.29
CA GLY A 222 15.59 10.27 -4.48
C GLY A 222 17.03 9.77 -4.39
N VAL A 223 17.31 8.77 -3.55
CA VAL A 223 18.64 8.14 -3.46
C VAL A 223 19.00 7.40 -4.76
N VAL A 224 18.05 6.62 -5.28
CA VAL A 224 18.20 5.88 -6.55
C VAL A 224 18.32 6.85 -7.73
N HIS A 225 17.44 7.86 -7.80
CA HIS A 225 17.49 8.90 -8.83
C HIS A 225 18.85 9.59 -8.87
N HIS A 226 19.36 10.00 -7.71
CA HIS A 226 20.68 10.62 -7.62
C HIS A 226 21.81 9.68 -8.09
N ALA A 227 21.75 8.41 -7.69
CA ALA A 227 22.77 7.42 -8.07
C ALA A 227 22.83 7.22 -9.59
N LEU A 228 21.67 7.24 -10.27
CA LEU A 228 21.58 7.07 -11.73
C LEU A 228 22.19 8.21 -12.53
N ARG A 229 22.26 9.42 -12.00
CA ARG A 229 22.97 10.55 -12.66
C ARG A 229 24.42 10.21 -13.00
N SER A 230 25.05 9.33 -12.21
CA SER A 230 26.40 8.85 -12.49
C SER A 230 26.46 7.80 -13.61
N CYS A 231 25.32 7.28 -14.05
CA CYS A 231 25.19 6.24 -15.06
C CYS A 231 24.68 6.76 -16.40
N LYS A 232 24.62 8.09 -16.58
CA LYS A 232 24.17 8.68 -17.82
C LYS A 232 24.95 8.08 -19.00
N ASP A 233 24.20 7.68 -20.04
CA ASP A 233 24.75 7.05 -21.25
C ASP A 233 25.45 5.69 -21.04
N GLN A 234 25.35 5.08 -19.85
CA GLN A 234 25.87 3.74 -19.59
C GLN A 234 24.89 2.64 -20.03
N PRO A 235 25.37 1.45 -20.37
CA PRO A 235 24.52 0.30 -20.69
C PRO A 235 23.60 -0.09 -19.51
N PHE A 236 22.44 -0.72 -19.81
CA PHE A 236 21.46 -1.08 -18.78
C PHE A 236 21.96 -2.08 -17.72
N ASP A 237 22.95 -2.89 -17.99
CA ASP A 237 23.60 -3.76 -17.01
C ASP A 237 24.35 -2.93 -15.93
N VAL A 238 24.99 -1.83 -16.31
CA VAL A 238 25.62 -0.88 -15.37
C VAL A 238 24.55 -0.15 -14.54
N VAL A 239 23.45 0.28 -15.19
CA VAL A 239 22.30 0.89 -14.51
C VAL A 239 21.72 -0.07 -13.47
N ALA A 240 21.47 -1.33 -13.84
CA ALA A 240 20.93 -2.35 -12.94
C ALA A 240 21.83 -2.62 -11.74
N GLU A 241 23.16 -2.74 -11.96
CA GLU A 241 24.12 -2.92 -10.87
C GLU A 241 24.18 -1.71 -9.93
N THR A 242 24.04 -0.49 -10.44
CA THR A 242 24.01 0.73 -9.64
C THR A 242 22.74 0.76 -8.77
N ILE A 243 21.57 0.47 -9.33
CA ILE A 243 20.31 0.39 -8.58
C ILE A 243 20.42 -0.68 -7.49
N LYS A 244 20.92 -1.87 -7.82
CA LYS A 244 21.07 -2.97 -6.88
C LYS A 244 21.97 -2.61 -5.70
N LYS A 245 23.10 -1.96 -5.94
CA LYS A 245 24.03 -1.49 -4.88
C LYS A 245 23.36 -0.43 -3.99
N THR A 246 22.66 0.51 -4.59
CA THR A 246 21.93 1.55 -3.85
C THR A 246 20.81 0.95 -2.99
N ALA A 247 20.02 0.04 -3.56
CA ALA A 247 18.98 -0.67 -2.84
C ALA A 247 19.52 -1.49 -1.66
N PHE A 248 20.66 -2.13 -1.83
CA PHE A 248 21.37 -2.80 -0.73
C PHE A 248 21.68 -1.84 0.43
N GLN A 249 22.22 -0.67 0.14
CA GLN A 249 22.54 0.34 1.16
C GLN A 249 21.29 0.82 1.89
N ILE A 250 20.23 1.16 1.16
CA ILE A 250 18.94 1.60 1.73
C ILE A 250 18.36 0.52 2.66
N THR A 251 18.34 -0.74 2.22
CA THR A 251 17.82 -1.87 3.02
C THR A 251 18.58 -2.07 4.31
N ARG A 252 19.91 -1.89 4.29
CA ARG A 252 20.75 -2.00 5.50
C ARG A 252 20.38 -0.97 6.55
N VAL A 253 20.01 0.25 6.13
CA VAL A 253 19.52 1.30 7.04
C VAL A 253 18.18 0.88 7.64
N GLY A 254 17.23 0.40 6.82
CA GLY A 254 15.96 -0.12 7.29
C GLY A 254 16.11 -1.26 8.31
N GLN A 255 16.99 -2.22 8.04
CA GLN A 255 17.27 -3.31 8.99
C GLN A 255 17.84 -2.83 10.32
N MET A 256 18.73 -1.85 10.31
CA MET A 256 19.29 -1.28 11.52
C MET A 256 18.19 -0.68 12.40
N VAL A 257 17.30 0.12 11.82
CA VAL A 257 16.17 0.73 12.53
C VAL A 257 15.20 -0.35 13.02
N ALA A 258 14.88 -1.36 12.20
CA ALA A 258 14.00 -2.46 12.58
C ALA A 258 14.54 -3.27 13.77
N THR A 259 15.83 -3.58 13.76
CA THR A 259 16.50 -4.30 14.86
C THR A 259 16.44 -3.50 16.16
N GLU A 260 16.69 -2.20 16.10
CA GLU A 260 16.65 -1.35 17.29
C GLU A 260 15.22 -1.12 17.81
N ALA A 261 14.24 -0.93 16.91
CA ALA A 261 12.84 -0.83 17.29
C ALA A 261 12.34 -2.12 17.96
N SER A 262 12.65 -3.28 17.39
CA SER A 262 12.35 -4.59 17.95
C SER A 262 12.91 -4.77 19.35
N ARG A 263 14.18 -4.40 19.54
CA ARG A 263 14.87 -4.49 20.84
C ARG A 263 14.23 -3.59 21.91
N ARG A 264 13.92 -2.33 21.57
CA ARG A 264 13.34 -1.35 22.53
C ARG A 264 11.89 -1.68 22.89
N LEU A 265 11.13 -2.20 21.92
CA LEU A 265 9.72 -2.54 22.09
C LEU A 265 9.51 -3.97 22.63
N ASP A 266 10.58 -4.72 22.86
CA ASP A 266 10.52 -6.14 23.25
C ASP A 266 9.51 -6.94 22.40
N THR A 267 9.61 -6.72 21.07
CA THR A 267 8.68 -7.29 20.09
C THR A 267 9.48 -7.87 18.93
N PRO A 268 9.20 -9.11 18.48
CA PRO A 268 9.95 -9.75 17.41
C PRO A 268 10.08 -8.88 16.16
N PHE A 269 11.24 -8.91 15.53
CA PHE A 269 11.47 -8.31 14.23
C PHE A 269 10.91 -9.23 13.14
N GLY A 270 9.97 -8.74 12.35
CA GLY A 270 9.37 -9.40 11.21
C GLY A 270 10.18 -9.15 9.94
N ILE A 271 9.81 -8.10 9.20
CA ILE A 271 10.41 -7.81 7.88
C ILE A 271 10.86 -6.36 7.73
N VAL A 272 11.78 -6.18 6.77
CA VAL A 272 12.06 -4.89 6.13
C VAL A 272 11.44 -4.91 4.74
N ASP A 273 10.58 -3.95 4.48
CA ASP A 273 10.04 -3.68 3.15
C ASP A 273 10.85 -2.54 2.52
N LEU A 274 11.60 -2.86 1.47
CA LEU A 274 12.24 -1.84 0.63
C LEU A 274 11.31 -1.51 -0.53
N SER A 275 10.48 -0.51 -0.36
CA SER A 275 9.64 0.00 -1.41
C SER A 275 10.05 1.40 -1.80
N LEU A 276 10.40 1.60 -3.07
CA LEU A 276 10.57 2.94 -3.62
C LEU A 276 9.19 3.59 -3.72
N ALA A 277 8.71 4.09 -2.59
CA ALA A 277 7.44 4.80 -2.48
C ALA A 277 7.74 6.30 -2.51
N PRO A 278 7.34 7.01 -3.56
CA PRO A 278 7.63 8.42 -3.72
C PRO A 278 6.89 9.28 -2.69
N THR A 279 7.27 10.54 -2.60
CA THR A 279 6.52 11.59 -1.93
C THR A 279 6.25 12.73 -2.91
N PRO A 280 5.31 13.65 -2.58
CA PRO A 280 5.09 14.85 -3.40
C PRO A 280 6.30 15.79 -3.48
N ALA A 281 7.36 15.53 -2.70
CA ALA A 281 8.57 16.34 -2.69
C ALA A 281 9.36 16.22 -4.02
N ILE A 282 9.80 17.36 -4.52
CA ILE A 282 10.64 17.41 -5.73
C ILE A 282 11.93 16.61 -5.50
N GLY A 283 12.23 15.69 -6.41
CA GLY A 283 13.42 14.85 -6.36
C GLY A 283 13.20 13.49 -5.71
N ASP A 284 12.01 13.21 -5.15
CA ASP A 284 11.63 11.92 -4.58
C ASP A 284 10.56 11.23 -5.44
N SER A 285 10.87 10.96 -6.70
CA SER A 285 9.95 10.50 -7.74
C SER A 285 10.47 9.23 -8.42
N VAL A 286 9.60 8.22 -8.53
CA VAL A 286 9.86 7.01 -9.35
C VAL A 286 9.79 7.33 -10.84
N ALA A 287 8.87 8.22 -11.26
CA ALA A 287 8.81 8.65 -12.65
C ALA A 287 10.14 9.27 -13.10
N ARG A 288 10.75 10.11 -12.27
CA ARG A 288 12.06 10.73 -12.59
C ARG A 288 13.19 9.70 -12.64
N ILE A 289 13.13 8.63 -11.87
CA ILE A 289 14.08 7.50 -12.02
C ILE A 289 13.96 6.89 -13.42
N LEU A 290 12.73 6.67 -13.90
CA LEU A 290 12.49 6.09 -15.21
C LEU A 290 12.93 7.03 -16.35
N GLU A 291 12.74 8.33 -16.17
CA GLU A 291 13.21 9.36 -17.12
C GLU A 291 14.74 9.46 -17.14
N GLU A 292 15.42 9.33 -16.00
CA GLU A 292 16.90 9.30 -15.94
C GLU A 292 17.49 8.10 -16.70
N MET A 293 16.70 7.02 -16.92
CA MET A 293 17.08 5.89 -17.76
C MET A 293 16.99 6.19 -19.27
N GLY A 294 16.64 7.43 -19.65
CA GLY A 294 16.60 7.89 -21.04
C GLY A 294 15.20 8.04 -21.64
N LEU A 295 14.15 7.99 -20.82
CA LEU A 295 12.78 8.29 -21.26
C LEU A 295 12.53 9.80 -21.18
N SER A 296 11.93 10.39 -22.21
CA SER A 296 11.62 11.84 -22.19
C SER A 296 10.52 12.19 -21.19
N VAL A 297 9.51 11.34 -21.06
CA VAL A 297 8.39 11.46 -20.12
C VAL A 297 7.96 10.07 -19.67
N CYS A 298 7.69 9.90 -18.40
CA CYS A 298 7.10 8.68 -17.87
C CYS A 298 5.75 8.41 -18.53
N GLY A 299 5.48 7.15 -18.90
CA GLY A 299 4.28 6.78 -19.67
C GLY A 299 4.57 6.52 -21.15
N THR A 300 5.63 7.11 -21.74
CA THR A 300 6.01 6.81 -23.12
C THR A 300 6.42 5.35 -23.32
N HIS A 301 6.51 4.90 -24.59
CA HIS A 301 6.98 3.54 -24.90
C HIS A 301 8.39 3.31 -24.33
N GLY A 302 8.60 2.17 -23.67
CA GLY A 302 9.80 1.85 -22.91
C GLY A 302 9.62 1.94 -21.38
N THR A 303 8.65 2.70 -20.87
CA THR A 303 8.41 2.89 -19.43
C THR A 303 8.21 1.56 -18.69
N THR A 304 7.41 0.64 -19.24
CA THR A 304 7.19 -0.68 -18.61
C THR A 304 8.47 -1.50 -18.55
N ALA A 305 9.35 -1.43 -19.58
CA ALA A 305 10.63 -2.14 -19.58
C ALA A 305 11.60 -1.52 -18.56
N ALA A 306 11.68 -0.18 -18.49
CA ALA A 306 12.49 0.51 -17.48
C ALA A 306 12.03 0.20 -16.05
N LEU A 307 10.71 0.17 -15.82
CA LEU A 307 10.15 -0.19 -14.52
C LEU A 307 10.44 -1.66 -14.15
N ALA A 308 10.40 -2.58 -15.11
CA ALA A 308 10.76 -3.98 -14.89
C ALA A 308 12.21 -4.11 -14.42
N LEU A 309 13.14 -3.40 -15.06
CA LEU A 309 14.54 -3.34 -14.65
C LEU A 309 14.69 -2.76 -13.26
N LEU A 310 14.05 -1.62 -12.99
CA LEU A 310 14.07 -0.96 -11.67
C LEU A 310 13.58 -1.90 -10.57
N ASN A 311 12.41 -2.47 -10.74
CA ASN A 311 11.76 -3.32 -9.74
C ASN A 311 12.60 -4.58 -9.42
N ASP A 312 13.15 -5.23 -10.45
CA ASP A 312 13.99 -6.41 -10.28
C ASP A 312 15.32 -6.09 -9.58
N ALA A 313 15.98 -5.00 -9.99
CA ALA A 313 17.24 -4.57 -9.39
C ALA A 313 17.08 -4.16 -7.91
N VAL A 314 15.98 -3.47 -7.57
CA VAL A 314 15.63 -3.11 -6.18
C VAL A 314 15.43 -4.36 -5.34
N LYS A 315 14.65 -5.34 -5.80
CA LYS A 315 14.42 -6.60 -5.08
C LYS A 315 15.71 -7.39 -4.86
N LYS A 316 16.56 -7.47 -5.88
CA LYS A 316 17.88 -8.14 -5.77
C LYS A 316 18.78 -7.46 -4.74
N GLY A 317 18.81 -6.13 -4.71
CA GLY A 317 19.57 -5.38 -3.70
C GLY A 317 19.06 -5.62 -2.27
N GLY A 318 17.73 -5.61 -2.09
CA GLY A 318 17.08 -5.89 -0.81
C GLY A 318 17.42 -7.28 -0.26
N VAL A 319 17.18 -8.33 -1.05
CA VAL A 319 17.45 -9.72 -0.64
C VAL A 319 18.94 -9.97 -0.31
N MET A 320 19.85 -9.27 -0.98
CA MET A 320 21.28 -9.33 -0.64
C MET A 320 21.64 -8.65 0.67
N ALA A 321 20.84 -7.67 1.11
CA ALA A 321 21.12 -6.87 2.29
C ALA A 321 20.56 -7.47 3.58
N SER A 322 19.43 -8.19 3.51
CA SER A 322 18.71 -8.72 4.67
C SER A 322 18.04 -10.04 4.34
N SER A 323 18.05 -10.96 5.30
CA SER A 323 17.21 -12.19 5.27
C SER A 323 15.75 -11.93 5.69
N HIS A 324 15.43 -10.73 6.11
CA HIS A 324 14.12 -10.30 6.58
C HIS A 324 13.37 -9.45 5.54
N VAL A 325 13.69 -9.57 4.26
CA VAL A 325 12.98 -8.84 3.21
C VAL A 325 11.60 -9.45 2.99
N GLY A 326 10.57 -8.61 3.02
CA GLY A 326 9.18 -9.02 2.86
C GLY A 326 8.29 -7.88 2.38
N GLY A 327 7.01 -7.95 2.69
CA GLY A 327 6.03 -6.95 2.30
C GLY A 327 5.84 -6.86 0.78
N LEU A 328 5.81 -5.65 0.28
CA LEU A 328 5.60 -5.34 -1.14
C LEU A 328 6.90 -5.00 -1.90
N SER A 329 8.02 -4.96 -1.22
CA SER A 329 9.36 -4.58 -1.73
C SER A 329 9.48 -4.39 -3.24
N GLY A 330 9.93 -3.22 -3.70
CA GLY A 330 10.11 -2.91 -5.11
C GLY A 330 9.77 -1.46 -5.44
N ALA A 331 9.25 -1.18 -6.64
CA ALA A 331 8.91 0.16 -7.08
C ALA A 331 7.38 0.37 -7.03
N PHE A 332 6.93 1.44 -6.33
CA PHE A 332 5.55 1.92 -6.29
C PHE A 332 5.32 2.95 -7.38
N ILE A 333 4.09 3.03 -7.86
CA ILE A 333 3.69 3.99 -8.90
C ILE A 333 2.38 4.74 -8.53
N PRO A 334 2.26 5.29 -7.30
CA PRO A 334 1.08 6.07 -6.92
C PRO A 334 1.06 7.38 -7.70
N VAL A 335 -0.09 7.72 -8.29
CA VAL A 335 -0.16 8.93 -9.12
C VAL A 335 -0.13 10.21 -8.27
N SER A 336 -0.82 10.25 -7.13
CA SER A 336 -0.90 11.48 -6.31
C SER A 336 0.35 11.79 -5.49
N GLU A 337 1.17 10.77 -5.23
CA GLU A 337 2.33 10.87 -4.34
C GLU A 337 3.65 11.10 -5.11
N ASP A 338 3.62 11.17 -6.44
CA ASP A 338 4.79 11.27 -7.33
C ASP A 338 4.67 12.45 -8.28
N GLU A 339 5.50 13.49 -8.10
CA GLU A 339 5.43 14.70 -8.92
C GLU A 339 5.64 14.44 -10.41
N GLY A 340 6.43 13.44 -10.77
CA GLY A 340 6.65 13.06 -12.17
C GLY A 340 5.47 12.28 -12.76
N MET A 341 4.80 11.43 -11.96
CA MET A 341 3.55 10.75 -12.38
C MET A 341 2.43 11.77 -12.57
N ILE A 342 2.28 12.73 -11.65
CA ILE A 342 1.31 13.82 -11.76
C ILE A 342 1.55 14.60 -13.07
N ALA A 343 2.79 15.01 -13.33
CA ALA A 343 3.14 15.77 -14.52
C ALA A 343 2.85 14.98 -15.81
N ALA A 344 3.20 13.70 -15.85
CA ALA A 344 2.98 12.81 -16.98
C ALA A 344 1.49 12.52 -17.23
N ALA A 345 0.68 12.43 -16.17
CA ALA A 345 -0.76 12.26 -16.27
C ALA A 345 -1.45 13.53 -16.78
N LEU A 346 -1.04 14.72 -16.33
CA LEU A 346 -1.53 16.01 -16.82
C LEU A 346 -1.15 16.25 -18.29
N ASP A 347 0.04 15.82 -18.72
CA ASP A 347 0.49 15.87 -20.11
C ASP A 347 -0.28 14.89 -21.01
N GLY A 348 -0.97 13.89 -20.44
CA GLY A 348 -1.67 12.85 -21.17
C GLY A 348 -0.78 11.70 -21.67
N THR A 349 0.51 11.72 -21.39
CA THR A 349 1.44 10.64 -21.76
C THR A 349 1.26 9.41 -20.87
N LEU A 350 0.96 9.62 -19.58
CA LEU A 350 0.63 8.56 -18.64
C LEU A 350 -0.89 8.38 -18.57
N THR A 351 -1.40 7.35 -19.22
CA THR A 351 -2.82 6.98 -19.24
C THR A 351 -3.11 5.85 -18.26
N LEU A 352 -4.39 5.58 -17.96
CA LEU A 352 -4.80 4.46 -17.12
C LEU A 352 -4.36 3.12 -17.72
N ASP A 353 -4.57 2.91 -19.04
CA ASP A 353 -4.11 1.69 -19.74
C ASP A 353 -2.58 1.51 -19.63
N LYS A 354 -1.83 2.62 -19.64
CA LYS A 354 -0.38 2.56 -19.46
C LYS A 354 0.00 2.18 -18.04
N LEU A 355 -0.71 2.71 -17.06
CA LEU A 355 -0.53 2.32 -15.65
C LEU A 355 -0.85 0.83 -15.45
N GLU A 356 -1.95 0.32 -16.00
CA GLU A 356 -2.29 -1.11 -15.96
C GLU A 356 -1.17 -1.98 -16.57
N ALA A 357 -0.60 -1.58 -17.72
CA ALA A 357 0.55 -2.27 -18.29
C ALA A 357 1.79 -2.21 -17.36
N MET A 358 2.01 -1.10 -16.66
CA MET A 358 3.11 -0.95 -15.70
C MET A 358 2.90 -1.79 -14.45
N THR A 359 1.66 -2.03 -14.04
CA THR A 359 1.36 -2.87 -12.87
C THR A 359 1.73 -4.33 -13.04
N CYS A 360 1.89 -4.80 -14.28
CA CYS A 360 2.46 -6.13 -14.55
C CYS A 360 3.86 -6.32 -13.95
N VAL A 361 4.63 -5.24 -13.81
CA VAL A 361 6.05 -5.27 -13.42
C VAL A 361 6.39 -4.42 -12.20
N CYS A 362 5.47 -3.61 -11.67
CA CYS A 362 5.65 -2.88 -10.42
C CYS A 362 5.48 -3.79 -9.19
N SER A 363 5.63 -3.27 -7.99
CA SER A 363 5.46 -4.06 -6.76
C SER A 363 4.05 -4.03 -6.18
N VAL A 364 3.19 -3.10 -6.59
CA VAL A 364 1.86 -2.93 -5.98
C VAL A 364 0.73 -3.08 -7.00
N GLY A 365 0.39 -2.05 -7.75
CA GLY A 365 -0.79 -2.01 -8.64
C GLY A 365 -1.17 -0.58 -8.98
N LEU A 366 -2.43 -0.36 -9.34
CA LEU A 366 -3.02 0.96 -9.53
C LEU A 366 -3.19 1.63 -8.17
N ASP A 367 -2.47 2.71 -7.94
CA ASP A 367 -2.43 3.34 -6.64
C ASP A 367 -2.72 4.84 -6.72
N MET A 368 -3.62 5.32 -5.86
CA MET A 368 -4.00 6.73 -5.74
C MET A 368 -4.47 7.34 -7.07
N ILE A 369 -5.41 6.69 -7.73
CA ILE A 369 -5.95 7.10 -9.02
C ILE A 369 -7.25 7.86 -8.80
N ALA A 370 -7.24 9.18 -9.02
CA ALA A 370 -8.44 9.99 -9.05
C ALA A 370 -9.15 9.84 -10.40
N VAL A 371 -10.46 9.60 -10.37
CA VAL A 371 -11.31 9.46 -11.56
C VAL A 371 -12.57 10.33 -11.44
N PRO A 372 -13.27 10.68 -12.53
CA PRO A 372 -14.50 11.45 -12.44
C PRO A 372 -15.52 10.77 -11.52
N GLY A 373 -16.22 11.56 -10.69
CA GLY A 373 -17.26 11.05 -9.81
C GLY A 373 -18.44 10.41 -10.57
N SER A 374 -18.60 10.67 -11.86
CA SER A 374 -19.56 10.01 -12.74
C SER A 374 -19.18 8.60 -13.16
N THR A 375 -17.92 8.17 -12.93
CA THR A 375 -17.45 6.80 -13.24
C THR A 375 -18.36 5.78 -12.53
N THR A 376 -18.89 4.82 -13.30
CA THR A 376 -19.86 3.85 -12.78
C THR A 376 -19.19 2.82 -11.85
N ALA A 377 -19.98 2.22 -10.97
CA ALA A 377 -19.50 1.14 -10.11
C ALA A 377 -19.00 -0.06 -10.93
N GLU A 378 -19.63 -0.32 -12.09
CA GLU A 378 -19.28 -1.40 -13.00
C GLU A 378 -17.92 -1.13 -13.68
N THR A 379 -17.65 0.10 -14.08
CA THR A 379 -16.33 0.50 -14.64
C THR A 379 -15.23 0.34 -13.57
N ILE A 380 -15.46 0.81 -12.35
CA ILE A 380 -14.53 0.61 -11.24
C ILE A 380 -14.30 -0.89 -10.96
N SER A 381 -15.38 -1.68 -10.97
CA SER A 381 -15.30 -3.13 -10.82
C SER A 381 -14.48 -3.79 -11.94
N ALA A 382 -14.62 -3.31 -13.18
CA ALA A 382 -13.85 -3.84 -14.31
C ALA A 382 -12.35 -3.56 -14.15
N ILE A 383 -11.97 -2.34 -13.76
CA ILE A 383 -10.59 -1.98 -13.44
C ILE A 383 -10.02 -2.88 -12.32
N ILE A 384 -10.81 -3.14 -11.27
CA ILE A 384 -10.42 -4.07 -10.20
C ILE A 384 -10.22 -5.49 -10.76
N ALA A 385 -11.08 -5.95 -11.68
CA ALA A 385 -10.98 -7.26 -12.29
C ALA A 385 -9.70 -7.39 -13.14
N ASP A 386 -9.34 -6.37 -13.92
CA ASP A 386 -8.15 -6.35 -14.74
C ASP A 386 -6.89 -6.39 -13.89
N GLU A 387 -6.81 -5.58 -12.84
CA GLU A 387 -5.70 -5.61 -11.89
C GLU A 387 -5.60 -6.95 -11.12
N ALA A 388 -6.74 -7.51 -10.73
CA ALA A 388 -6.75 -8.83 -10.11
C ALA A 388 -6.28 -9.92 -11.08
N ALA A 389 -6.59 -9.81 -12.38
CA ALA A 389 -6.10 -10.72 -13.40
C ALA A 389 -4.58 -10.60 -13.60
N VAL A 390 -4.04 -9.37 -13.62
CA VAL A 390 -2.60 -9.11 -13.64
C VAL A 390 -1.92 -9.78 -12.45
N GLY A 391 -2.44 -9.57 -11.23
CA GLY A 391 -1.89 -10.18 -10.01
C GLY A 391 -1.95 -11.70 -10.02
N MET A 392 -3.11 -12.25 -10.40
CA MET A 392 -3.35 -13.68 -10.45
C MET A 392 -2.42 -14.39 -11.42
N VAL A 393 -2.29 -13.88 -12.64
CA VAL A 393 -1.49 -14.52 -13.71
C VAL A 393 0.01 -14.41 -13.43
N ASN A 394 0.47 -13.27 -12.92
CA ASN A 394 1.89 -13.03 -12.64
C ASN A 394 2.33 -13.50 -11.24
N SER A 395 1.44 -14.11 -10.44
CA SER A 395 1.73 -14.55 -9.07
C SER A 395 2.35 -13.43 -8.21
N LYS A 396 1.83 -12.22 -8.35
CA LYS A 396 2.25 -11.04 -7.60
C LYS A 396 1.06 -10.38 -6.90
N THR A 397 1.32 -9.61 -5.87
CA THR A 397 0.31 -8.74 -5.28
C THR A 397 -0.04 -7.63 -6.26
N THR A 398 -1.34 -7.40 -6.46
CA THR A 398 -1.86 -6.17 -7.04
C THR A 398 -2.84 -5.52 -6.07
N ALA A 399 -2.84 -4.20 -6.06
CA ALA A 399 -3.72 -3.37 -5.26
C ALA A 399 -4.42 -2.36 -6.16
N VAL A 400 -5.65 -2.01 -5.83
CA VAL A 400 -6.41 -0.95 -6.51
C VAL A 400 -6.89 0.03 -5.47
N ARG A 401 -6.47 1.29 -5.62
CA ARG A 401 -6.90 2.43 -4.82
C ARG A 401 -7.38 3.52 -5.77
N ILE A 402 -8.69 3.47 -6.09
CA ILE A 402 -9.38 4.39 -6.99
C ILE A 402 -10.24 5.33 -6.18
N ILE A 403 -10.20 6.62 -6.52
CA ILE A 403 -10.87 7.71 -5.84
C ILE A 403 -11.81 8.40 -6.83
N PRO A 404 -13.10 8.03 -6.87
CA PRO A 404 -14.09 8.76 -7.63
C PRO A 404 -14.36 10.11 -6.95
N VAL A 405 -14.16 11.22 -7.68
CA VAL A 405 -14.26 12.56 -7.09
C VAL A 405 -15.48 13.27 -7.62
N GLU A 406 -16.51 13.44 -6.77
CA GLU A 406 -17.75 14.09 -7.14
C GLU A 406 -17.51 15.58 -7.46
N GLY A 407 -18.13 16.05 -8.56
CA GLY A 407 -18.02 17.46 -8.99
C GLY A 407 -16.74 17.83 -9.71
N LYS A 408 -15.78 16.91 -9.87
CA LYS A 408 -14.54 17.14 -10.61
C LYS A 408 -14.59 16.50 -12.00
N ASN A 409 -13.93 17.15 -12.96
CA ASN A 409 -13.79 16.71 -14.35
C ASN A 409 -12.36 16.24 -14.62
N VAL A 410 -12.17 15.52 -15.73
CA VAL A 410 -10.83 15.12 -16.19
C VAL A 410 -9.90 16.34 -16.29
N GLY A 411 -8.71 16.23 -15.69
CA GLY A 411 -7.70 17.28 -15.60
C GLY A 411 -7.82 18.20 -14.38
N ASP A 412 -8.94 18.18 -13.64
CA ASP A 412 -9.03 18.90 -12.37
C ASP A 412 -8.10 18.28 -11.33
N MET A 413 -7.54 19.10 -10.45
CA MET A 413 -6.70 18.63 -9.35
C MET A 413 -7.52 18.32 -8.10
N VAL A 414 -7.13 17.27 -7.40
CA VAL A 414 -7.69 16.81 -6.13
C VAL A 414 -6.62 16.88 -5.05
N GLU A 415 -6.93 17.52 -3.93
CA GLU A 415 -6.02 17.63 -2.80
C GLU A 415 -6.36 16.58 -1.74
N LEU A 416 -5.46 15.62 -1.55
CA LEU A 416 -5.63 14.54 -0.56
C LEU A 416 -4.87 14.81 0.73
N GLY A 417 -3.96 15.78 0.70
CA GLY A 417 -3.22 16.30 1.86
C GLY A 417 -2.05 15.43 2.31
N GLY A 418 -1.11 16.06 3.01
CA GLY A 418 0.05 15.39 3.62
C GLY A 418 0.87 14.57 2.61
N LEU A 419 1.21 13.34 2.99
CA LEU A 419 1.94 12.40 2.12
C LEU A 419 1.09 11.83 0.98
N LEU A 420 -0.24 11.91 1.06
CA LEU A 420 -1.12 11.44 -0.01
C LEU A 420 -1.11 12.39 -1.22
N GLY A 421 -0.60 13.60 -1.04
CA GLY A 421 -0.35 14.57 -2.11
C GLY A 421 -1.59 15.08 -2.81
N SER A 422 -1.46 15.30 -4.11
CA SER A 422 -2.54 15.75 -4.99
C SER A 422 -2.55 14.95 -6.28
N ALA A 423 -3.73 14.68 -6.85
CA ALA A 423 -3.87 13.90 -8.06
C ALA A 423 -4.64 14.65 -9.15
N PRO A 424 -4.25 14.55 -10.43
CA PRO A 424 -5.14 14.93 -11.51
C PRO A 424 -6.23 13.86 -11.67
N VAL A 425 -7.47 14.30 -11.92
CA VAL A 425 -8.56 13.38 -12.30
C VAL A 425 -8.27 12.81 -13.69
N MET A 426 -8.04 11.50 -13.75
CA MET A 426 -7.64 10.80 -14.97
C MET A 426 -8.88 10.34 -15.77
N PRO A 427 -8.81 10.33 -17.11
CA PRO A 427 -9.88 9.80 -17.93
C PRO A 427 -10.01 8.27 -17.75
N VAL A 428 -11.25 7.78 -17.83
CA VAL A 428 -11.58 6.36 -17.93
C VAL A 428 -12.36 6.11 -19.22
N HIS A 429 -12.34 4.87 -19.73
CA HIS A 429 -13.14 4.52 -20.91
C HIS A 429 -14.64 4.64 -20.63
N GLU A 430 -15.37 5.24 -21.57
CA GLU A 430 -16.82 5.41 -21.47
C GLU A 430 -17.62 4.14 -21.85
N ALA A 431 -16.98 3.18 -22.53
CA ALA A 431 -17.61 1.93 -22.91
C ALA A 431 -18.01 1.12 -21.67
N ALA A 432 -19.26 0.64 -21.66
CA ALA A 432 -19.84 -0.01 -20.50
C ALA A 432 -19.33 -1.43 -20.29
N SER A 433 -18.99 -1.77 -19.05
CA SER A 433 -18.61 -3.12 -18.60
C SER A 433 -19.73 -3.81 -17.80
N THR A 434 -20.96 -3.28 -17.85
CA THR A 434 -22.11 -3.69 -17.02
C THR A 434 -22.39 -5.19 -17.15
N ASP A 435 -22.54 -5.69 -18.37
CA ASP A 435 -22.89 -7.09 -18.61
C ASP A 435 -21.74 -8.06 -18.21
N PHE A 436 -20.49 -7.62 -18.34
CA PHE A 436 -19.32 -8.38 -17.90
C PHE A 436 -19.33 -8.54 -16.36
N ILE A 437 -19.53 -7.45 -15.64
CA ILE A 437 -19.55 -7.47 -14.17
C ILE A 437 -20.81 -8.19 -13.64
N ALA A 438 -21.95 -8.04 -14.30
CA ALA A 438 -23.20 -8.69 -13.91
C ALA A 438 -23.17 -10.23 -14.00
N ARG A 439 -22.21 -10.81 -14.72
CA ARG A 439 -22.04 -12.27 -14.76
C ARG A 439 -21.70 -12.87 -13.40
N GLY A 440 -20.99 -12.13 -12.55
CA GLY A 440 -20.63 -12.60 -11.21
C GLY A 440 -19.80 -13.90 -11.21
N GLY A 441 -19.90 -14.64 -10.12
CA GLY A 441 -19.24 -15.92 -9.95
C GLY A 441 -17.71 -15.81 -9.81
N ARG A 442 -16.97 -16.64 -10.52
CA ARG A 442 -15.51 -16.73 -10.37
C ARG A 442 -14.79 -16.82 -11.70
N ILE A 443 -13.72 -16.03 -11.87
CA ILE A 443 -12.70 -16.31 -12.88
C ILE A 443 -11.77 -17.37 -12.27
N PRO A 444 -11.63 -18.57 -12.90
CA PRO A 444 -10.84 -19.67 -12.34
C PRO A 444 -9.36 -19.33 -12.18
N ALA A 445 -8.69 -19.99 -11.24
CA ALA A 445 -7.26 -19.91 -11.11
C ALA A 445 -6.53 -20.33 -12.39
N PRO A 446 -5.42 -19.66 -12.78
CA PRO A 446 -4.69 -19.99 -13.99
C PRO A 446 -4.00 -21.36 -13.88
N LEU A 447 -3.74 -22.00 -15.02
CA LEU A 447 -3.14 -23.34 -15.07
C LEU A 447 -1.82 -23.46 -14.29
N GLN A 448 -0.98 -22.42 -14.32
CA GLN A 448 0.28 -22.39 -13.57
C GLN A 448 0.12 -22.46 -12.04
N SER A 449 -1.06 -22.17 -11.51
CA SER A 449 -1.34 -22.30 -10.06
C SER A 449 -1.54 -23.76 -9.62
N LEU A 450 -1.72 -24.67 -10.56
CA LEU A 450 -1.90 -26.11 -10.30
C LEU A 450 -0.57 -26.82 -10.04
N LYS A 451 0.52 -26.10 -9.92
CA LYS A 451 1.81 -26.67 -9.47
C LYS A 451 1.69 -27.02 -7.98
N ASN A 452 1.86 -28.28 -7.68
CA ASN A 452 1.90 -28.78 -6.30
C ASN A 452 3.22 -28.40 -5.63
#